data_54a620734fa0c8a5bf0a6cd93765b6ba
#
_entry.id   54a620734fa0c8a5bf0a6cd93765b6ba
#
_cell.length_a   1.000
_cell.length_b   1.000
_cell.length_c   1.000
_cell.angle_alpha   90.00
_cell.angle_beta   90.00
_cell.angle_gamma   90.00
#
_symmetry.space_group_name_H-M   'P 1'
#
loop_
_entity.id
_entity.type
_entity.pdbx_description
1 polymer ?
#
loop_
_entity_poly.entity_id
_entity_poly.type
_entity_poly.pdbx_seq_one_letter_code
_entity_poly.pdbx_strand_id
1 'polypeptide(L)'
;TVVVTYPDGSTEEVPVKVTVKDPSAPATDADKNTPVAKDQTVKPGEKPKAEDSIGNVGDLPEGTTVAFKDPVDTTTPGEKDATVVVTYPDGSKDEVPVKVTVKEPTDAEKNTPVAKDQTVKPGEKPKAEDSIDNLKDLPKGTTVAFKDPVDTTTPGDKAPTVVVTYPDGSTEEVPVKVTVKDPSA
;
A
#
# COMPACT_ATOMS: atom_id res chain seq x y z
N THR A 1 -8.76 -31.38 38.13
CA THR A 1 -9.09 -32.66 37.50
C THR A 1 -10.60 -32.85 37.53
N VAL A 2 -11.19 -33.22 36.41
CA VAL A 2 -12.61 -33.61 36.30
C VAL A 2 -12.64 -35.11 36.19
N VAL A 3 -13.51 -35.74 36.96
CA VAL A 3 -13.73 -37.18 36.91
C VAL A 3 -14.95 -37.43 36.01
N VAL A 4 -14.75 -38.17 34.93
CA VAL A 4 -15.83 -38.61 34.04
C VAL A 4 -16.20 -40.02 34.41
N THR A 5 -17.47 -40.25 34.74
CA THR A 5 -17.99 -41.58 35.07
C THR A 5 -18.88 -42.04 33.94
N TYR A 6 -18.57 -43.19 33.37
CA TYR A 6 -19.32 -43.77 32.26
C TYR A 6 -20.44 -44.68 32.75
N PRO A 7 -21.45 -44.99 31.92
CA PRO A 7 -22.57 -45.82 32.32
C PRO A 7 -22.18 -47.25 32.73
N ASP A 8 -21.03 -47.77 32.29
CA ASP A 8 -20.49 -49.05 32.65
C ASP A 8 -19.78 -49.08 34.02
N GLY A 9 -19.74 -47.92 34.69
CA GLY A 9 -19.07 -47.73 35.99
C GLY A 9 -17.59 -47.42 35.90
N SER A 10 -17.00 -47.37 34.71
CA SER A 10 -15.60 -46.94 34.55
C SER A 10 -15.47 -45.44 34.73
N THR A 11 -14.29 -45.01 35.17
CA THR A 11 -14.00 -43.59 35.41
C THR A 11 -12.70 -43.17 34.72
N GLU A 12 -12.68 -41.96 34.25
CA GLU A 12 -11.49 -41.33 33.66
C GLU A 12 -11.24 -39.99 34.32
N GLU A 13 -9.99 -39.73 34.69
CA GLU A 13 -9.59 -38.48 35.25
C GLU A 13 -8.98 -37.58 34.15
N VAL A 14 -9.61 -36.46 33.93
CA VAL A 14 -9.13 -35.50 32.92
C VAL A 14 -8.56 -34.26 33.62
N PRO A 15 -7.26 -33.98 33.45
CA PRO A 15 -6.66 -32.77 34.00
C PRO A 15 -7.21 -31.57 33.27
N VAL A 16 -7.79 -30.62 34.01
CA VAL A 16 -8.34 -29.37 33.45
C VAL A 16 -7.72 -28.18 34.21
N LYS A 17 -7.57 -27.09 33.51
CA LYS A 17 -7.10 -25.82 34.09
C LYS A 17 -8.32 -24.93 34.28
N VAL A 18 -8.56 -24.54 35.54
CA VAL A 18 -9.60 -23.56 35.86
C VAL A 18 -8.89 -22.29 36.31
N THR A 19 -9.13 -21.19 35.61
CA THR A 19 -8.63 -19.87 36.00
C THR A 19 -9.73 -19.12 36.73
N VAL A 20 -9.48 -18.79 37.97
CA VAL A 20 -10.41 -17.96 38.77
C VAL A 20 -9.92 -16.52 38.67
N LYS A 21 -10.75 -15.65 38.09
CA LYS A 21 -10.47 -14.22 38.00
C LYS A 21 -11.24 -13.52 39.12
N ASP A 22 -10.55 -12.69 39.90
CA ASP A 22 -11.18 -11.91 40.95
C ASP A 22 -12.09 -10.82 40.32
N PRO A 23 -13.42 -10.86 40.54
CA PRO A 23 -14.29 -9.87 39.97
C PRO A 23 -14.14 -8.48 40.59
N SER A 24 -13.44 -8.38 41.74
CA SER A 24 -13.15 -7.10 42.39
C SER A 24 -11.83 -6.48 41.90
N ALA A 25 -11.01 -7.20 41.09
CA ALA A 25 -9.80 -6.66 40.50
C ALA A 25 -10.15 -5.58 39.47
N PRO A 26 -9.46 -4.42 39.48
CA PRO A 26 -9.70 -3.38 38.48
C PRO A 26 -9.37 -3.91 37.08
N ALA A 27 -10.18 -3.51 36.10
CA ALA A 27 -9.92 -3.84 34.71
C ALA A 27 -8.58 -3.24 34.28
N THR A 28 -7.80 -4.02 33.52
CA THR A 28 -6.54 -3.55 32.96
C THR A 28 -6.81 -2.65 31.75
N ASP A 29 -5.78 -1.91 31.32
CA ASP A 29 -5.91 -1.10 30.10
C ASP A 29 -6.19 -1.98 28.89
N ALA A 30 -5.65 -3.20 28.84
CA ALA A 30 -5.98 -4.17 27.78
C ALA A 30 -7.47 -4.58 27.83
N ASP A 31 -8.06 -4.67 29.01
CA ASP A 31 -9.49 -4.97 29.14
C ASP A 31 -10.38 -3.80 28.69
N LYS A 32 -9.92 -2.57 28.86
CA LYS A 32 -10.68 -1.35 28.58
C LYS A 32 -10.53 -0.88 27.13
N ASN A 33 -9.49 -1.31 26.43
CA ASN A 33 -9.19 -0.84 25.08
C ASN A 33 -9.19 -2.00 24.10
N THR A 34 -9.52 -1.71 22.86
CA THR A 34 -9.53 -2.71 21.80
C THR A 34 -8.75 -2.14 20.59
N PRO A 35 -7.49 -2.53 20.44
CA PRO A 35 -6.73 -2.12 19.25
C PRO A 35 -7.39 -2.69 17.99
N VAL A 36 -7.45 -1.88 16.95
CA VAL A 36 -8.06 -2.27 15.67
C VAL A 36 -6.96 -2.54 14.65
N ALA A 37 -6.95 -3.72 14.06
CA ALA A 37 -6.01 -4.09 13.02
C ALA A 37 -6.23 -3.21 11.77
N LYS A 38 -5.12 -2.80 11.16
CA LYS A 38 -5.11 -2.05 9.90
C LYS A 38 -4.11 -2.70 8.96
N ASP A 39 -4.55 -2.97 7.74
CA ASP A 39 -3.66 -3.50 6.72
C ASP A 39 -2.68 -2.42 6.26
N GLN A 40 -1.43 -2.81 6.01
CA GLN A 40 -0.45 -1.90 5.42
C GLN A 40 0.21 -2.55 4.21
N THR A 41 0.64 -1.72 3.28
CA THR A 41 1.36 -2.15 2.08
C THR A 41 2.75 -1.52 2.10
N VAL A 42 3.76 -2.35 1.90
CA VAL A 42 5.17 -1.91 1.86
C VAL A 42 5.85 -2.45 0.61
N LYS A 43 6.98 -1.86 0.26
CA LYS A 43 7.83 -2.32 -0.85
C LYS A 43 8.76 -3.44 -0.37
N PRO A 44 9.26 -4.29 -1.28
CA PRO A 44 10.23 -5.30 -0.91
C PRO A 44 11.46 -4.68 -0.23
N GLY A 45 11.85 -5.24 0.92
CA GLY A 45 12.95 -4.74 1.73
C GLY A 45 12.63 -3.55 2.63
N GLU A 46 11.45 -2.97 2.52
CA GLU A 46 11.01 -1.89 3.39
C GLU A 46 10.58 -2.46 4.75
N LYS A 47 10.95 -1.77 5.83
CA LYS A 47 10.57 -2.20 7.18
C LYS A 47 9.19 -1.65 7.55
N PRO A 48 8.19 -2.53 7.75
CA PRO A 48 6.89 -2.06 8.20
C PRO A 48 6.96 -1.55 9.63
N LYS A 49 6.12 -0.56 9.95
CA LYS A 49 5.98 -0.04 11.31
C LYS A 49 4.75 -0.64 11.97
N ALA A 50 4.89 -1.06 13.21
CA ALA A 50 3.78 -1.65 13.96
C ALA A 50 2.63 -0.64 14.16
N GLU A 51 2.94 0.64 14.34
CA GLU A 51 1.94 1.70 14.48
C GLU A 51 1.02 1.80 13.25
N ASP A 52 1.58 1.55 12.07
CA ASP A 52 0.81 1.61 10.81
C ASP A 52 -0.13 0.42 10.65
N SER A 53 0.04 -0.62 11.46
CA SER A 53 -0.83 -1.80 11.49
C SER A 53 -1.96 -1.69 12.53
N ILE A 54 -2.03 -0.61 13.29
CA ILE A 54 -3.10 -0.36 14.26
C ILE A 54 -3.85 0.91 13.84
N GLY A 55 -5.14 0.76 13.54
CA GLY A 55 -5.95 1.85 13.02
C GLY A 55 -6.34 2.91 14.04
N ASN A 56 -6.36 2.57 15.33
CA ASN A 56 -6.80 3.44 16.40
C ASN A 56 -5.71 3.74 17.45
N VAL A 57 -4.44 3.76 17.03
CA VAL A 57 -3.30 4.06 17.94
C VAL A 57 -3.52 5.35 18.71
N GLY A 58 -4.06 6.38 18.06
CA GLY A 58 -4.31 7.67 18.70
C GLY A 58 -5.39 7.66 19.79
N ASP A 59 -6.22 6.61 19.83
CA ASP A 59 -7.28 6.46 20.83
C ASP A 59 -6.84 5.61 22.02
N LEU A 60 -5.65 5.01 21.95
CA LEU A 60 -5.10 4.21 23.04
C LEU A 60 -4.50 5.11 24.12
N PRO A 61 -4.39 4.62 25.38
CA PRO A 61 -3.82 5.43 26.46
C PRO A 61 -2.44 5.98 26.13
N GLU A 62 -2.14 7.19 26.62
CA GLU A 62 -0.82 7.79 26.49
C GLU A 62 0.23 6.90 27.16
N GLY A 63 1.36 6.68 26.49
CA GLY A 63 2.40 5.76 26.94
C GLY A 63 2.25 4.33 26.42
N THR A 64 1.20 4.05 25.65
CA THR A 64 1.04 2.77 24.97
C THR A 64 2.12 2.61 23.89
N THR A 65 2.74 1.43 23.84
CA THR A 65 3.73 1.10 22.80
C THR A 65 3.23 -0.06 21.94
N VAL A 66 3.64 -0.06 20.68
CA VAL A 66 3.30 -1.11 19.74
C VAL A 66 4.55 -1.64 19.05
N ALA A 67 4.62 -2.95 18.86
CA ALA A 67 5.74 -3.60 18.19
C ALA A 67 5.28 -4.90 17.56
N PHE A 68 5.94 -5.31 16.48
CA PHE A 68 5.71 -6.65 15.96
C PHE A 68 6.25 -7.71 16.92
N LYS A 69 5.50 -8.77 17.12
CA LYS A 69 5.91 -9.90 17.96
C LYS A 69 7.15 -10.59 17.36
N ASP A 70 7.13 -10.80 16.06
CA ASP A 70 8.22 -11.38 15.29
C ASP A 70 8.55 -10.47 14.10
N PRO A 71 9.80 -10.48 13.61
CA PRO A 71 10.16 -9.70 12.43
C PRO A 71 9.31 -10.10 11.22
N VAL A 72 8.83 -9.11 10.46
CA VAL A 72 8.08 -9.34 9.22
C VAL A 72 9.07 -9.47 8.07
N ASP A 73 9.02 -10.59 7.36
CA ASP A 73 9.85 -10.79 6.16
C ASP A 73 9.22 -10.07 4.97
N THR A 74 9.88 -9.00 4.53
CA THR A 74 9.45 -8.20 3.38
C THR A 74 10.35 -8.40 2.15
N THR A 75 11.23 -9.41 2.17
CA THR A 75 12.15 -9.65 1.05
C THR A 75 11.44 -10.20 -0.19
N THR A 76 10.33 -10.90 0.01
CA THR A 76 9.53 -11.48 -1.09
C THR A 76 8.16 -10.83 -1.15
N PRO A 77 7.65 -10.53 -2.37
CA PRO A 77 6.28 -10.01 -2.52
C PRO A 77 5.23 -10.99 -2.02
N GLY A 78 4.09 -10.46 -1.64
CA GLY A 78 2.93 -11.24 -1.18
C GLY A 78 2.37 -10.74 0.13
N GLU A 79 1.28 -11.36 0.57
CA GLU A 79 0.66 -11.06 1.85
C GLU A 79 1.40 -11.77 2.98
N LYS A 80 1.72 -11.04 4.04
CA LYS A 80 2.40 -11.56 5.23
C LYS A 80 1.49 -11.38 6.43
N ASP A 81 1.24 -12.47 7.14
CA ASP A 81 0.53 -12.42 8.41
C ASP A 81 1.53 -12.09 9.52
N ALA A 82 1.18 -11.14 10.36
CA ALA A 82 2.02 -10.71 11.46
C ALA A 82 1.16 -10.49 12.71
N THR A 83 1.80 -10.41 13.86
CA THR A 83 1.13 -10.09 15.11
C THR A 83 1.79 -8.86 15.71
N VAL A 84 0.97 -7.87 16.08
CA VAL A 84 1.41 -6.68 16.79
C VAL A 84 1.12 -6.87 18.28
N VAL A 85 2.10 -6.63 19.12
CA VAL A 85 1.93 -6.60 20.57
C VAL A 85 1.75 -5.15 21.00
N VAL A 86 0.60 -4.86 21.59
CA VAL A 86 0.28 -3.56 22.17
C VAL A 86 0.54 -3.64 23.66
N THR A 87 1.44 -2.82 24.16
CA THR A 87 1.78 -2.77 25.60
C THR A 87 1.29 -1.45 26.18
N TYR A 88 0.40 -1.55 27.15
CA TYR A 88 -0.21 -0.39 27.80
C TYR A 88 0.62 0.13 28.98
N PRO A 89 0.38 1.38 29.45
CA PRO A 89 1.15 1.96 30.55
C PRO A 89 1.10 1.17 31.86
N ASP A 90 0.01 0.41 32.08
CA ASP A 90 -0.15 -0.44 33.26
C ASP A 90 0.57 -1.79 33.16
N GLY A 91 1.25 -2.05 32.02
CA GLY A 91 1.97 -3.29 31.76
C GLY A 91 1.11 -4.39 31.12
N SER A 92 -0.20 -4.18 30.98
CA SER A 92 -1.07 -5.14 30.27
C SER A 92 -0.80 -5.10 28.77
N LYS A 93 -1.13 -6.20 28.07
CA LYS A 93 -0.81 -6.37 26.64
C LYS A 93 -1.97 -6.96 25.88
N ASP A 94 -2.08 -6.55 24.62
CA ASP A 94 -2.92 -7.21 23.61
C ASP A 94 -2.07 -7.69 22.46
N GLU A 95 -2.44 -8.82 21.87
CA GLU A 95 -1.87 -9.30 20.62
C GLU A 95 -2.90 -9.14 19.51
N VAL A 96 -2.53 -8.43 18.46
CA VAL A 96 -3.43 -8.10 17.33
C VAL A 96 -2.89 -8.75 16.07
N PRO A 97 -3.63 -9.71 15.47
CA PRO A 97 -3.24 -10.24 14.16
C PRO A 97 -3.46 -9.16 13.09
N VAL A 98 -2.44 -8.94 12.28
CA VAL A 98 -2.45 -7.91 11.23
C VAL A 98 -1.92 -8.49 9.92
N LYS A 99 -2.17 -7.78 8.84
CA LYS A 99 -1.70 -8.16 7.50
C LYS A 99 -0.79 -7.09 6.94
N VAL A 100 0.38 -7.50 6.47
CA VAL A 100 1.33 -6.65 5.76
C VAL A 100 1.46 -7.18 4.34
N THR A 101 1.11 -6.37 3.36
CA THR A 101 1.24 -6.74 1.95
C THR A 101 2.54 -6.18 1.39
N VAL A 102 3.40 -7.04 0.86
CA VAL A 102 4.63 -6.64 0.18
C VAL A 102 4.32 -6.61 -1.31
N LYS A 103 4.34 -5.42 -1.90
CA LYS A 103 4.00 -5.20 -3.31
C LYS A 103 5.16 -4.57 -4.06
N GLU A 104 5.59 -5.22 -5.15
CA GLU A 104 6.54 -4.63 -6.08
C GLU A 104 5.95 -3.37 -6.68
N PRO A 105 6.69 -2.25 -6.68
CA PRO A 105 6.21 -1.06 -7.37
C PRO A 105 6.17 -1.32 -8.88
N THR A 106 5.15 -0.78 -9.53
CA THR A 106 5.03 -0.85 -10.99
C THR A 106 6.07 0.05 -11.67
N ASP A 107 6.31 -0.16 -12.96
CA ASP A 107 7.20 0.71 -13.73
C ASP A 107 6.69 2.16 -13.73
N ALA A 108 5.36 2.35 -13.75
CA ALA A 108 4.77 3.68 -13.63
C ALA A 108 5.11 4.35 -12.29
N GLU A 109 5.19 3.61 -11.20
CA GLU A 109 5.57 4.13 -9.89
C GLU A 109 7.07 4.42 -9.78
N LYS A 110 7.90 3.67 -10.51
CA LYS A 110 9.37 3.81 -10.49
C LYS A 110 9.87 4.93 -11.39
N ASN A 111 9.11 5.33 -12.39
CA ASN A 111 9.55 6.27 -13.41
C ASN A 111 8.64 7.50 -13.43
N THR A 112 9.18 8.62 -13.89
CA THR A 112 8.41 9.85 -14.03
C THR A 112 8.67 10.42 -15.41
N PRO A 113 7.74 10.25 -16.37
CA PRO A 113 7.88 10.88 -17.67
C PRO A 113 7.83 12.40 -17.55
N VAL A 114 8.67 13.08 -18.28
CA VAL A 114 8.73 14.55 -18.28
C VAL A 114 8.13 15.10 -19.57
N ALA A 115 7.14 15.95 -19.44
CA ALA A 115 6.49 16.59 -20.58
C ALA A 115 7.46 17.53 -21.30
N LYS A 116 7.40 17.55 -22.61
CA LYS A 116 8.17 18.44 -23.48
C LYS A 116 7.22 19.10 -24.47
N ASP A 117 7.34 20.41 -24.57
CA ASP A 117 6.57 21.16 -25.56
C ASP A 117 7.09 20.88 -26.97
N GLN A 118 6.19 20.76 -27.92
CA GLN A 118 6.58 20.66 -29.33
C GLN A 118 5.80 21.65 -30.17
N THR A 119 6.42 22.10 -31.27
CA THR A 119 5.82 23.00 -32.23
C THR A 119 5.70 22.29 -33.57
N VAL A 120 4.51 22.33 -34.16
CA VAL A 120 4.23 21.71 -35.46
C VAL A 120 3.57 22.72 -36.39
N LYS A 121 3.59 22.45 -37.69
CA LYS A 121 2.89 23.23 -38.71
C LYS A 121 1.43 22.82 -38.78
N PRO A 122 0.54 23.70 -39.28
CA PRO A 122 -0.85 23.29 -39.48
C PRO A 122 -0.95 22.08 -40.41
N GLY A 123 -1.75 21.10 -39.99
CA GLY A 123 -1.92 19.83 -40.70
C GLY A 123 -0.82 18.81 -40.46
N GLU A 124 0.26 19.17 -39.81
CA GLU A 124 1.33 18.22 -39.44
C GLU A 124 0.88 17.37 -38.27
N LYS A 125 1.21 16.07 -38.32
CA LYS A 125 0.87 15.15 -37.23
C LYS A 125 1.97 15.16 -36.16
N PRO A 126 1.68 15.62 -34.93
CA PRO A 126 2.66 15.53 -33.87
C PRO A 126 2.89 14.08 -33.44
N LYS A 127 4.09 13.79 -33.00
CA LYS A 127 4.45 12.49 -32.45
C LYS A 127 4.45 12.56 -30.93
N ALA A 128 3.86 11.54 -30.29
CA ALA A 128 3.83 11.46 -28.84
C ALA A 128 5.24 11.40 -28.24
N GLU A 129 6.17 10.71 -28.92
CA GLU A 129 7.57 10.60 -28.50
C GLU A 129 8.23 11.98 -28.36
N ASP A 130 7.88 12.92 -29.22
CA ASP A 130 8.44 14.28 -29.20
C ASP A 130 7.87 15.12 -28.05
N SER A 131 6.83 14.65 -27.39
CA SER A 131 6.23 15.31 -26.23
C SER A 131 6.75 14.81 -24.88
N ILE A 132 7.65 13.83 -24.87
CA ILE A 132 8.28 13.30 -23.68
C ILE A 132 9.79 13.54 -23.76
N ASP A 133 10.32 14.33 -22.83
CA ASP A 133 11.73 14.74 -22.83
C ASP A 133 12.69 13.62 -22.45
N ASN A 134 12.31 12.80 -21.47
CA ASN A 134 13.14 11.76 -20.90
C ASN A 134 12.80 10.35 -21.38
N LEU A 135 12.30 10.23 -22.62
CA LEU A 135 11.90 8.93 -23.17
C LEU A 135 13.01 7.89 -23.12
N LYS A 136 14.27 8.33 -23.30
CA LYS A 136 15.45 7.45 -23.27
C LYS A 136 15.73 6.86 -21.90
N ASP A 137 15.26 7.54 -20.84
CA ASP A 137 15.47 7.13 -19.45
C ASP A 137 14.40 6.15 -18.97
N LEU A 138 13.33 5.99 -19.75
CA LEU A 138 12.24 5.06 -19.42
C LEU A 138 12.64 3.62 -19.79
N PRO A 139 12.02 2.61 -19.16
CA PRO A 139 12.35 1.21 -19.43
C PRO A 139 12.24 0.85 -20.93
N LYS A 140 13.12 -0.04 -21.38
CA LYS A 140 13.08 -0.54 -22.75
C LYS A 140 11.76 -1.26 -23.00
N GLY A 141 11.09 -0.93 -24.10
CA GLY A 141 9.77 -1.47 -24.41
C GLY A 141 8.61 -0.55 -24.00
N THR A 142 8.92 0.60 -23.37
CA THR A 142 7.92 1.63 -23.10
C THR A 142 7.39 2.22 -24.40
N THR A 143 6.07 2.36 -24.51
CA THR A 143 5.42 2.98 -25.66
C THR A 143 4.69 4.23 -25.24
N VAL A 144 4.56 5.19 -26.16
CA VAL A 144 3.86 6.44 -25.92
C VAL A 144 2.88 6.70 -27.07
N ALA A 145 1.72 7.23 -26.74
CA ALA A 145 0.70 7.60 -27.70
C ALA A 145 -0.17 8.74 -27.15
N PHE A 146 -0.73 9.56 -28.02
CA PHE A 146 -1.73 10.52 -27.58
C PHE A 146 -3.02 9.80 -27.20
N LYS A 147 -3.61 10.20 -26.10
CA LYS A 147 -4.90 9.65 -25.63
C LYS A 147 -6.00 9.90 -26.66
N ASP A 148 -6.03 11.10 -27.19
CA ASP A 148 -6.97 11.52 -28.22
C ASP A 148 -6.21 12.16 -29.38
N PRO A 149 -6.76 12.14 -30.62
CA PRO A 149 -6.12 12.80 -31.75
C PRO A 149 -5.94 14.30 -31.50
N VAL A 150 -4.77 14.82 -31.86
CA VAL A 150 -4.47 16.25 -31.73
C VAL A 150 -4.92 16.97 -32.99
N ASP A 151 -5.82 17.94 -32.85
CA ASP A 151 -6.25 18.77 -33.96
C ASP A 151 -5.18 19.85 -34.24
N THR A 152 -4.51 19.70 -35.38
CA THR A 152 -3.47 20.64 -35.83
C THR A 152 -3.93 21.47 -37.03
N THR A 153 -5.21 21.43 -37.38
CA THR A 153 -5.73 22.20 -38.52
C THR A 153 -5.76 23.69 -38.27
N THR A 154 -5.91 24.09 -37.00
CA THR A 154 -5.93 25.51 -36.64
C THR A 154 -4.70 25.86 -35.80
N PRO A 155 -4.05 27.03 -36.06
CA PRO A 155 -2.95 27.52 -35.22
C PRO A 155 -3.38 27.74 -33.78
N GLY A 156 -2.43 27.65 -32.86
CA GLY A 156 -2.62 27.89 -31.44
C GLY A 156 -2.07 26.77 -30.59
N ASP A 157 -2.16 26.95 -29.27
CA ASP A 157 -1.71 25.96 -28.31
C ASP A 157 -2.77 24.88 -28.09
N LYS A 158 -2.34 23.63 -28.14
CA LYS A 158 -3.17 22.45 -27.86
C LYS A 158 -2.64 21.75 -26.63
N ALA A 159 -3.52 21.25 -25.80
CA ALA A 159 -3.17 20.59 -24.53
C ALA A 159 -3.58 19.13 -24.53
N PRO A 160 -2.96 18.29 -25.38
CA PRO A 160 -3.27 16.88 -25.41
C PRO A 160 -2.65 16.14 -24.22
N THR A 161 -3.09 14.90 -24.03
CA THR A 161 -2.53 14.01 -23.03
C THR A 161 -1.80 12.87 -23.71
N VAL A 162 -0.59 12.56 -23.27
CA VAL A 162 0.17 11.38 -23.72
C VAL A 162 -0.03 10.26 -22.73
N VAL A 163 -0.35 9.07 -23.23
CA VAL A 163 -0.40 7.84 -22.44
C VAL A 163 0.92 7.11 -22.60
N VAL A 164 1.64 6.93 -21.51
CA VAL A 164 2.89 6.16 -21.45
C VAL A 164 2.55 4.76 -20.96
N THR A 165 2.86 3.74 -21.76
CA THR A 165 2.62 2.33 -21.39
C THR A 165 3.95 1.64 -21.21
N TYR A 166 4.19 1.14 -20.00
CA TYR A 166 5.43 0.46 -19.63
C TYR A 166 5.38 -1.04 -19.97
N PRO A 167 6.56 -1.70 -20.03
CA PRO A 167 6.64 -3.13 -20.35
C PRO A 167 5.85 -4.05 -19.42
N ASP A 168 5.64 -3.63 -18.16
CA ASP A 168 4.86 -4.39 -17.18
C ASP A 168 3.33 -4.19 -17.33
N GLY A 169 2.91 -3.38 -18.29
CA GLY A 169 1.49 -3.06 -18.52
C GLY A 169 0.96 -1.87 -17.73
N SER A 170 1.75 -1.30 -16.81
CA SER A 170 1.34 -0.09 -16.09
C SER A 170 1.36 1.12 -17.02
N THR A 171 0.52 2.11 -16.73
CA THR A 171 0.37 3.30 -17.57
C THR A 171 0.41 4.58 -16.75
N GLU A 172 0.84 5.66 -17.42
CA GLU A 172 0.74 7.02 -16.87
C GLU A 172 0.18 7.95 -17.93
N GLU A 173 -0.57 8.94 -17.49
CA GLU A 173 -1.06 10.00 -18.36
C GLU A 173 -0.27 11.27 -18.07
N VAL A 174 0.31 11.85 -19.13
CA VAL A 174 1.15 13.05 -19.03
C VAL A 174 0.49 14.17 -19.83
N PRO A 175 0.07 15.26 -19.18
CA PRO A 175 -0.41 16.43 -19.92
C PRO A 175 0.77 17.12 -20.61
N VAL A 176 0.63 17.37 -21.91
CA VAL A 176 1.68 17.99 -22.73
C VAL A 176 1.12 19.17 -23.51
N LYS A 177 1.99 19.94 -24.14
CA LYS A 177 1.61 21.10 -24.94
C LYS A 177 2.15 20.93 -26.37
N VAL A 178 1.26 21.07 -27.34
CA VAL A 178 1.62 21.11 -28.77
C VAL A 178 1.18 22.47 -29.31
N THR A 179 2.13 23.24 -29.79
CA THR A 179 1.86 24.54 -30.42
C THR A 179 1.79 24.37 -31.92
N VAL A 180 0.65 24.70 -32.51
CA VAL A 180 0.49 24.76 -33.97
C VAL A 180 0.79 26.19 -34.41
N LYS A 181 1.89 26.35 -35.12
CA LYS A 181 2.36 27.65 -35.56
C LYS A 181 2.38 27.71 -37.07
N ASP A 182 1.65 28.68 -37.60
CA ASP A 182 1.67 28.99 -39.03
C ASP A 182 2.99 29.67 -39.39
N PRO A 183 3.78 29.08 -40.33
CA PRO A 183 5.06 29.66 -40.71
C PRO A 183 4.92 30.98 -41.48
N SER A 184 3.72 31.30 -41.97
CA SER A 184 3.46 32.57 -42.69
C SER A 184 2.96 33.67 -41.79
N ALA A 185 2.75 33.40 -40.51
CA ALA A 185 2.28 34.38 -39.54
C ALA A 185 3.42 35.27 -38.98
#